data_58e811849ce9e1200a6b03675bbecd82
#
_entry.id   58e811849ce9e1200a6b03675bbecd82
#
_cell.length_a   1.000
_cell.length_b   1.000
_cell.length_c   1.000
_cell.angle_alpha   90.00
_cell.angle_beta   90.00
_cell.angle_gamma   90.00
#
_symmetry.space_group_name_H-M   'P 1'
#
loop_
_entity.id
_entity.type
_entity.pdbx_description
1 polymer ?
#
loop_
_entity_poly.entity_id
_entity_poly.type
_entity_poly.pdbx_seq_one_letter_code
_entity_poly.pdbx_strand_id
1 'polypeptide(L)'
;MKKLLLLLLFSMTASANPYAEAIKIHSAVYSYISEVSPTLYMLNACNSDLYVPTLMFSVEQTYNLVPANAQSYEIVNTIWKTQEHSMMDPRLEASLIMVKQGLRNPETVTEVQAACEALNSYVKTRFYWEYSTSG
;
A
#
# COMPACT_ATOMS: atom_id res chain seq x y z
N MET A 1 -36.30 21.83 -22.84
CA MET A 1 -36.25 20.55 -22.46
C MET A 1 -34.99 19.84 -22.76
N LYS A 2 -34.53 20.05 -23.91
CA LYS A 2 -33.32 19.49 -24.17
C LYS A 2 -32.36 19.74 -23.06
N LYS A 3 -32.44 20.93 -22.50
CA LYS A 3 -31.62 21.25 -21.41
C LYS A 3 -31.93 20.44 -20.21
N LEU A 4 -33.21 20.27 -19.92
CA LEU A 4 -33.58 19.48 -18.79
C LEU A 4 -33.20 18.04 -19.02
N LEU A 5 -33.44 17.57 -20.21
CA LEU A 5 -33.08 16.23 -20.53
C LEU A 5 -31.62 16.07 -20.47
N LEU A 6 -30.91 17.07 -20.91
CA LEU A 6 -29.47 17.05 -20.87
C LEU A 6 -28.97 17.00 -19.47
N LEU A 7 -29.61 17.72 -18.57
CA LEU A 7 -29.22 17.68 -17.19
C LEU A 7 -29.40 16.31 -16.60
N LEU A 8 -30.50 15.66 -17.00
CA LEU A 8 -30.75 14.32 -16.53
C LEU A 8 -29.69 13.38 -17.07
N LEU A 9 -29.33 13.61 -18.33
CA LEU A 9 -28.30 12.78 -18.93
C LEU A 9 -26.97 12.97 -18.25
N PHE A 10 -26.65 14.16 -17.87
CA PHE A 10 -25.41 14.41 -17.15
C PHE A 10 -25.40 13.69 -15.83
N SER A 11 -26.50 13.79 -15.10
CA SER A 11 -26.60 13.11 -13.85
C SER A 11 -26.47 11.62 -14.04
N MET A 12 -27.12 11.11 -15.06
CA MET A 12 -27.05 9.70 -15.33
C MET A 12 -25.66 9.29 -15.78
N THR A 13 -25.02 10.14 -16.55
CA THR A 13 -23.68 9.83 -17.00
C THR A 13 -22.73 9.79 -15.82
N ALA A 14 -22.84 10.74 -14.93
CA ALA A 14 -21.97 10.77 -13.76
C ALA A 14 -22.21 9.57 -12.87
N SER A 15 -23.48 9.16 -12.74
CA SER A 15 -23.81 8.03 -11.91
C SER A 15 -23.81 6.73 -12.66
N ALA A 16 -23.85 6.81 -13.99
CA ALA A 16 -23.92 5.62 -14.82
C ALA A 16 -22.57 5.00 -15.07
N ASN A 17 -21.53 5.52 -14.46
CA ASN A 17 -20.22 4.94 -14.66
C ASN A 17 -19.58 4.52 -13.35
N PRO A 18 -20.27 3.69 -12.56
CA PRO A 18 -19.72 3.22 -11.30
C PRO A 18 -18.49 2.34 -11.51
N TYR A 19 -18.43 1.69 -12.66
CA TYR A 19 -17.28 0.84 -12.96
C TYR A 19 -16.01 1.65 -13.21
N ALA A 20 -16.15 2.78 -13.89
CA ALA A 20 -15.01 3.65 -14.13
C ALA A 20 -14.49 4.23 -12.83
N GLU A 21 -15.41 4.61 -11.93
CA GLU A 21 -15.01 5.14 -10.63
C GLU A 21 -14.34 4.06 -9.81
N ALA A 22 -14.88 2.84 -9.82
CA ALA A 22 -14.29 1.73 -9.10
C ALA A 22 -12.89 1.40 -9.62
N ILE A 23 -12.70 1.43 -10.93
CA ILE A 23 -11.40 1.18 -11.55
C ILE A 23 -10.40 2.26 -11.13
N LYS A 24 -10.85 3.50 -11.09
CA LYS A 24 -10.01 4.61 -10.69
C LYS A 24 -9.55 4.47 -9.24
N ILE A 25 -10.48 4.12 -8.37
CA ILE A 25 -10.17 3.89 -6.96
C ILE A 25 -9.19 2.73 -6.81
N HIS A 26 -9.47 1.62 -7.49
CA HIS A 26 -8.62 0.45 -7.44
C HIS A 26 -7.20 0.79 -7.90
N SER A 27 -7.10 1.52 -9.01
CA SER A 27 -5.80 1.90 -9.58
C SER A 27 -5.00 2.77 -8.61
N ALA A 28 -5.64 3.75 -8.00
CA ALA A 28 -4.95 4.64 -7.06
C ALA A 28 -4.45 3.89 -5.84
N VAL A 29 -5.30 3.04 -5.27
CA VAL A 29 -4.96 2.27 -4.08
C VAL A 29 -3.90 1.23 -4.40
N TYR A 30 -4.06 0.50 -5.49
CA TYR A 30 -3.10 -0.52 -5.90
C TYR A 30 -1.72 0.07 -6.15
N SER A 31 -1.67 1.23 -6.79
CA SER A 31 -0.42 1.91 -7.07
C SER A 31 0.31 2.28 -5.77
N TYR A 32 -0.42 2.81 -4.80
CA TYR A 32 0.16 3.15 -3.51
C TYR A 32 0.67 1.90 -2.79
N ILE A 33 -0.13 0.85 -2.74
CA ILE A 33 0.26 -0.39 -2.08
C ILE A 33 1.51 -0.99 -2.74
N SER A 34 1.57 -0.95 -4.07
CA SER A 34 2.75 -1.45 -4.79
C SER A 34 4.01 -0.69 -4.40
N GLU A 35 3.89 0.60 -4.15
CA GLU A 35 5.04 1.41 -3.76
C GLU A 35 5.53 1.11 -2.36
N VAL A 36 4.61 0.90 -1.41
CA VAL A 36 4.99 0.71 -0.01
C VAL A 36 5.24 -0.75 0.36
N SER A 37 4.75 -1.69 -0.43
CA SER A 37 4.87 -3.12 -0.11
C SER A 37 6.30 -3.60 0.11
N PRO A 38 7.29 -3.22 -0.70
CA PRO A 38 8.66 -3.67 -0.44
C PRO A 38 9.14 -3.31 0.95
N THR A 39 8.84 -2.10 1.41
CA THR A 39 9.22 -1.66 2.75
C THR A 39 8.50 -2.49 3.81
N LEU A 40 7.20 -2.72 3.64
CA LEU A 40 6.42 -3.50 4.60
C LEU A 40 6.93 -4.94 4.69
N TYR A 41 7.15 -5.58 3.55
CA TYR A 41 7.66 -6.95 3.56
C TYR A 41 9.03 -7.04 4.21
N MET A 42 9.89 -6.07 3.92
CA MET A 42 11.23 -6.08 4.48
C MET A 42 11.22 -5.84 5.99
N LEU A 43 10.37 -4.95 6.48
CA LEU A 43 10.21 -4.75 7.91
C LEU A 43 9.78 -6.04 8.59
N ASN A 44 8.87 -6.77 7.95
CA ASN A 44 8.41 -8.04 8.50
C ASN A 44 9.53 -9.08 8.50
N ALA A 45 10.32 -9.15 7.43
CA ALA A 45 11.45 -10.07 7.34
C ALA A 45 12.51 -9.77 8.41
N CYS A 46 12.69 -8.49 8.75
CA CYS A 46 13.61 -8.04 9.78
C CYS A 46 13.06 -8.22 11.20
N ASN A 47 11.83 -8.68 11.35
CA ASN A 47 11.14 -8.76 12.64
C ASN A 47 11.12 -7.40 13.34
N SER A 48 10.91 -6.34 12.57
CA SER A 48 10.95 -4.97 13.08
C SER A 48 9.70 -4.63 13.87
N ASP A 49 9.87 -3.92 14.96
CA ASP A 49 8.77 -3.41 15.77
C ASP A 49 7.98 -2.35 14.98
N LEU A 50 8.56 -1.85 13.90
CA LEU A 50 7.91 -0.83 13.07
C LEU A 50 6.98 -1.43 12.02
N TYR A 51 6.96 -2.76 11.86
CA TYR A 51 6.13 -3.38 10.84
C TYR A 51 4.65 -3.05 11.05
N VAL A 52 4.13 -3.33 12.24
CA VAL A 52 2.71 -3.11 12.50
C VAL A 52 2.32 -1.63 12.42
N PRO A 53 3.04 -0.70 13.07
CA PRO A 53 2.69 0.72 12.93
C PRO A 53 2.76 1.20 11.49
N THR A 54 3.74 0.74 10.73
CA THR A 54 3.90 1.17 9.34
C THR A 54 2.80 0.58 8.45
N LEU A 55 2.40 -0.66 8.73
CA LEU A 55 1.28 -1.27 8.03
C LEU A 55 -0.01 -0.50 8.31
N MET A 56 -0.27 -0.17 9.57
CA MET A 56 -1.47 0.58 9.94
C MET A 56 -1.47 1.98 9.31
N PHE A 57 -0.34 2.63 9.29
CA PHE A 57 -0.19 3.92 8.63
C PHE A 57 -0.50 3.80 7.14
N SER A 58 0.04 2.77 6.50
CA SER A 58 -0.17 2.57 5.06
C SER A 58 -1.63 2.27 4.73
N VAL A 59 -2.29 1.47 5.56
CA VAL A 59 -3.71 1.19 5.39
C VAL A 59 -4.52 2.48 5.50
N GLU A 60 -4.22 3.28 6.51
CA GLU A 60 -4.92 4.55 6.71
C GLU A 60 -4.73 5.48 5.51
N GLN A 61 -3.52 5.53 4.97
CA GLN A 61 -3.26 6.37 3.80
C GLN A 61 -4.11 5.96 2.60
N THR A 62 -4.36 4.67 2.40
CA THR A 62 -5.19 4.24 1.29
C THR A 62 -6.64 4.67 1.45
N TYR A 63 -7.14 4.70 2.69
CA TYR A 63 -8.50 5.22 2.92
C TYR A 63 -8.58 6.72 2.65
N ASN A 64 -7.48 7.44 2.80
CA ASN A 64 -7.43 8.87 2.50
C ASN A 64 -7.34 9.16 1.01
N LEU A 65 -7.02 8.17 0.19
CA LEU A 65 -6.89 8.33 -1.25
C LEU A 65 -8.24 8.23 -1.99
N VAL A 66 -9.29 7.85 -1.28
CA VAL A 66 -10.57 7.54 -1.92
C VAL A 66 -11.68 8.39 -1.32
N PRO A 67 -12.82 8.53 -2.04
CA PRO A 67 -13.95 9.25 -1.49
C PRO A 67 -14.44 8.61 -0.19
N ALA A 68 -14.90 9.43 0.73
CA ALA A 68 -15.34 8.96 2.03
C ALA A 68 -16.75 8.38 1.97
N ASN A 69 -16.86 7.15 1.48
CA ASN A 69 -18.13 6.45 1.41
C ASN A 69 -17.91 4.95 1.55
N ALA A 70 -18.98 4.24 1.86
CA ALA A 70 -18.91 2.81 2.14
C ALA A 70 -18.41 1.98 0.96
N GLN A 71 -18.80 2.35 -0.25
CA GLN A 71 -18.39 1.61 -1.43
C GLN A 71 -16.88 1.71 -1.66
N SER A 72 -16.33 2.91 -1.54
CA SER A 72 -14.90 3.13 -1.70
C SER A 72 -14.12 2.37 -0.63
N TYR A 73 -14.58 2.42 0.61
CA TYR A 73 -13.90 1.73 1.70
C TYR A 73 -13.95 0.22 1.54
N GLU A 74 -15.01 -0.30 0.96
CA GLU A 74 -15.11 -1.73 0.70
C GLU A 74 -14.08 -2.16 -0.34
N ILE A 75 -13.89 -1.32 -1.36
CA ILE A 75 -12.89 -1.58 -2.39
C ILE A 75 -11.49 -1.62 -1.76
N VAL A 76 -11.17 -0.62 -0.94
CA VAL A 76 -9.88 -0.56 -0.26
C VAL A 76 -9.66 -1.80 0.60
N ASN A 77 -10.66 -2.15 1.39
CA ASN A 77 -10.56 -3.30 2.28
C ASN A 77 -10.34 -4.60 1.49
N THR A 78 -11.04 -4.76 0.39
CA THR A 78 -10.91 -5.93 -0.46
C THR A 78 -9.52 -6.03 -1.06
N ILE A 79 -8.97 -4.91 -1.53
CA ILE A 79 -7.62 -4.90 -2.09
C ILE A 79 -6.60 -5.36 -1.04
N TRP A 80 -6.67 -4.82 0.17
CA TRP A 80 -5.74 -5.21 1.22
C TRP A 80 -5.84 -6.69 1.57
N LYS A 81 -7.04 -7.24 1.53
CA LYS A 81 -7.23 -8.65 1.85
C LYS A 81 -6.76 -9.60 0.75
N THR A 82 -6.89 -9.18 -0.50
CA THR A 82 -6.67 -10.10 -1.63
C THR A 82 -5.32 -9.96 -2.31
N GLN A 83 -4.63 -8.84 -2.10
CA GLN A 83 -3.41 -8.55 -2.83
C GLN A 83 -2.12 -8.92 -2.10
N GLU A 84 -2.24 -9.48 -0.92
CA GLU A 84 -1.08 -9.74 -0.08
C GLU A 84 0.03 -10.52 -0.78
N HIS A 85 -0.32 -11.55 -1.53
CA HIS A 85 0.67 -12.37 -2.20
C HIS A 85 0.91 -12.00 -3.65
N SER A 86 -0.10 -11.44 -4.31
CA SER A 86 -0.01 -11.15 -5.73
C SER A 86 0.86 -9.95 -6.06
N MET A 87 1.21 -9.17 -5.08
CA MET A 87 2.04 -7.98 -5.27
C MET A 87 3.51 -8.24 -5.01
N MET A 88 3.88 -9.46 -4.65
CA MET A 88 5.27 -9.75 -4.35
C MET A 88 6.05 -10.06 -5.62
N ASP A 89 7.01 -9.20 -5.92
CA ASP A 89 7.96 -9.41 -7.01
C ASP A 89 8.87 -10.59 -6.64
N PRO A 90 9.16 -11.52 -7.55
CA PRO A 90 10.07 -12.64 -7.26
C PRO A 90 11.44 -12.20 -6.74
N ARG A 91 11.92 -11.03 -7.17
CA ARG A 91 13.21 -10.52 -6.67
C ARG A 91 13.09 -10.07 -5.23
N LEU A 92 11.95 -9.49 -4.88
CA LEU A 92 11.68 -9.11 -3.51
C LEU A 92 11.60 -10.36 -2.64
N GLU A 93 10.90 -11.39 -3.12
CA GLU A 93 10.77 -12.63 -2.38
C GLU A 93 12.13 -13.25 -2.09
N ALA A 94 13.01 -13.28 -3.09
CA ALA A 94 14.37 -13.80 -2.90
C ALA A 94 15.12 -12.98 -1.85
N SER A 95 14.97 -11.66 -1.88
CA SER A 95 15.62 -10.78 -0.89
C SER A 95 15.10 -11.03 0.51
N LEU A 96 13.81 -11.27 0.67
CA LEU A 96 13.22 -11.56 1.98
C LEU A 96 13.78 -12.86 2.56
N ILE A 97 13.92 -13.87 1.69
CA ILE A 97 14.49 -15.15 2.11
C ILE A 97 15.93 -14.95 2.56
N MET A 98 16.71 -14.17 1.81
CA MET A 98 18.10 -13.91 2.16
C MET A 98 18.21 -13.19 3.50
N VAL A 99 17.33 -12.22 3.76
CA VAL A 99 17.34 -11.51 5.04
C VAL A 99 17.03 -12.48 6.18
N LYS A 100 16.00 -13.30 6.02
CA LYS A 100 15.63 -14.26 7.06
C LYS A 100 16.74 -15.25 7.33
N GLN A 101 17.38 -15.75 6.29
CA GLN A 101 18.50 -16.67 6.45
C GLN A 101 19.70 -15.98 7.07
N GLY A 102 19.99 -14.76 6.65
CA GLY A 102 21.11 -13.99 7.17
C GLY A 102 20.99 -13.70 8.65
N LEU A 103 19.79 -13.49 9.14
CA LEU A 103 19.55 -13.27 10.57
C LEU A 103 19.81 -14.51 11.41
N ARG A 104 19.79 -15.69 10.79
CA ARG A 104 20.03 -16.96 11.48
C ARG A 104 21.46 -17.44 11.36
N ASN A 105 22.25 -16.82 10.51
CA ASN A 105 23.61 -17.24 10.23
C ASN A 105 24.60 -16.39 11.05
N PRO A 106 25.37 -17.01 11.97
CA PRO A 106 26.33 -16.25 12.78
C PRO A 106 27.34 -15.43 12.00
N GLU A 107 27.62 -15.84 10.75
CA GLU A 107 28.59 -15.13 9.93
C GLU A 107 28.02 -13.86 9.31
N THR A 108 26.70 -13.77 9.16
CA THR A 108 26.07 -12.66 8.47
C THR A 108 25.11 -11.86 9.35
N VAL A 109 24.77 -12.35 10.53
CA VAL A 109 23.75 -11.74 11.37
C VAL A 109 24.03 -10.28 11.68
N THR A 110 25.27 -9.94 11.98
CA THR A 110 25.62 -8.55 12.33
C THR A 110 25.39 -7.61 11.16
N GLU A 111 25.77 -8.03 9.97
CA GLU A 111 25.62 -7.23 8.78
C GLU A 111 24.15 -7.06 8.42
N VAL A 112 23.38 -8.13 8.51
CA VAL A 112 21.94 -8.08 8.20
C VAL A 112 21.21 -7.24 9.24
N GLN A 113 21.56 -7.35 10.51
CA GLN A 113 20.97 -6.51 11.55
C GLN A 113 21.24 -5.04 11.30
N ALA A 114 22.47 -4.72 10.86
CA ALA A 114 22.81 -3.33 10.54
C ALA A 114 21.94 -2.80 9.39
N ALA A 115 21.69 -3.63 8.39
CA ALA A 115 20.82 -3.25 7.29
C ALA A 115 19.36 -3.07 7.76
N CYS A 116 18.91 -3.93 8.66
CA CYS A 116 17.57 -3.81 9.23
C CYS A 116 17.43 -2.54 10.08
N GLU A 117 18.49 -2.16 10.81
CA GLU A 117 18.47 -0.91 11.57
C GLU A 117 18.44 0.31 10.65
N ALA A 118 19.15 0.24 9.53
CA ALA A 118 19.11 1.31 8.53
C ALA A 118 17.70 1.46 7.97
N LEU A 119 17.01 0.35 7.73
CA LEU A 119 15.62 0.38 7.28
C LEU A 119 14.72 1.02 8.34
N ASN A 120 14.91 0.65 9.61
CA ASN A 120 14.15 1.24 10.71
C ASN A 120 14.35 2.75 10.76
N SER A 121 15.58 3.20 10.60
CA SER A 121 15.88 4.64 10.58
C SER A 121 15.19 5.34 9.41
N TYR A 122 15.22 4.72 8.24
CA TYR A 122 14.54 5.26 7.07
C TYR A 122 13.04 5.42 7.36
N VAL A 123 12.41 4.38 7.91
CA VAL A 123 10.98 4.42 8.18
C VAL A 123 10.65 5.53 9.18
N LYS A 124 11.43 5.65 10.25
CA LYS A 124 11.19 6.66 11.27
C LYS A 124 11.36 8.10 10.77
N THR A 125 12.30 8.31 9.87
CA THR A 125 12.69 9.68 9.48
C THR A 125 12.16 10.11 8.13
N ARG A 126 11.87 9.17 7.23
CA ARG A 126 11.51 9.54 5.86
C ARG A 126 10.24 8.88 5.34
N PHE A 127 9.98 7.65 5.72
CA PHE A 127 8.84 6.93 5.17
C PHE A 127 7.53 7.67 5.44
N TYR A 128 7.28 8.01 6.69
CA TYR A 128 6.03 8.69 7.06
C TYR A 128 5.92 10.05 6.38
N TRP A 129 7.04 10.72 6.25
CA TRP A 129 7.06 12.02 5.58
C TRP A 129 6.72 11.88 4.10
N GLU A 130 7.40 10.97 3.41
CA GLU A 130 7.22 10.80 1.97
C GLU A 130 5.80 10.41 1.61
N TYR A 131 5.20 9.51 2.37
CA TYR A 131 3.91 8.95 2.01
C TYR A 131 2.73 9.68 2.64
N SER A 132 2.93 10.47 3.69
CA SER A 132 1.83 11.25 4.23
C SER A 132 1.63 12.57 3.49
N THR A 133 2.69 13.11 2.90
CA THR A 133 2.60 14.37 2.18
C THR A 133 2.25 14.21 0.72
N SER A 134 2.39 13.02 0.17
CA SER A 134 2.12 12.77 -1.25
C SER A 134 0.64 12.57 -1.54
N GLY A 135 -0.15 12.40 -0.53
CA GLY A 135 -1.60 12.26 -0.69
C GLY A 135 -2.27 13.61 -0.77
#